data_6fc380eb9172ce61d5a7e1c52e97cb1e
#
_entry.id   6fc380eb9172ce61d5a7e1c52e97cb1e
#
_cell.length_a   1.000
_cell.length_b   1.000
_cell.length_c   1.000
_cell.angle_alpha   90.00
_cell.angle_beta   90.00
_cell.angle_gamma   90.00
#
_symmetry.space_group_name_H-M   'P 1'
#
loop_
_entity.id
_entity.type
_entity.pdbx_description
1 polymer ?
#
loop_
_entity_poly.entity_id
_entity_poly.type
_entity_poly.pdbx_seq_one_letter_code
_entity_poly.pdbx_strand_id
1 'polypeptide(L)'
;MRAAFEFVYYAFYKPRGIECTLNRDIEHNLFSVLTIDEYVFPIGRLDKESEGLLILTNDGTLYKNIALADFYKEKEYVVEVDKVLLLEDLNHLSEGIMIKGQKTRPAKVKLITETSFNIVLTQGINRQIRRMCYKLGYGVKALKRIRIMNLTLGDLKSGELIKIKSSDIV
;
A
#
# COMPACT_ATOMS: atom_id res chain seq x y z
N MET A 1 21.12 9.71 -32.66
CA MET A 1 21.42 8.74 -31.57
C MET A 1 20.16 8.59 -30.73
N ARG A 2 19.62 7.38 -30.61
CA ARG A 2 18.48 7.15 -29.71
C ARG A 2 19.01 7.17 -28.28
N ALA A 3 18.37 7.95 -27.40
CA ALA A 3 18.64 7.85 -25.98
C ALA A 3 18.37 6.42 -25.53
N ALA A 4 19.27 5.84 -24.73
CA ALA A 4 19.06 4.52 -24.16
C ALA A 4 17.84 4.58 -23.25
N PHE A 5 16.94 3.59 -23.37
CA PHE A 5 15.81 3.45 -22.45
C PHE A 5 16.35 3.07 -21.07
N GLU A 6 15.98 3.83 -20.07
CA GLU A 6 16.37 3.55 -18.69
C GLU A 6 15.13 3.29 -17.85
N PHE A 7 15.20 2.26 -17.01
CA PHE A 7 14.22 2.06 -15.97
C PHE A 7 14.45 3.08 -14.86
N VAL A 8 13.34 3.70 -14.40
CA VAL A 8 13.37 4.62 -13.28
C VAL A 8 12.46 4.10 -12.16
N TYR A 9 12.87 4.37 -10.93
CA TYR A 9 12.16 3.91 -9.74
C TYR A 9 12.06 5.06 -8.74
N TYR A 10 10.86 5.27 -8.21
CA TYR A 10 10.60 6.31 -7.22
C TYR A 10 9.84 5.72 -6.05
N ALA A 11 10.20 6.16 -4.84
CA ALA A 11 9.39 6.01 -3.65
C ALA A 11 8.63 7.32 -3.41
N PHE A 12 7.35 7.20 -3.27
CA PHE A 12 6.46 8.33 -3.08
C PHE A 12 5.58 8.10 -1.86
N TYR A 13 5.44 9.12 -1.00
CA TYR A 13 4.44 9.09 0.07
C TYR A 13 3.15 9.69 -0.50
N LYS A 14 2.22 8.83 -0.91
CA LYS A 14 0.93 9.28 -1.41
C LYS A 14 0.12 9.89 -0.25
N PRO A 15 -0.28 11.16 -0.36
CA PRO A 15 -1.15 11.76 0.64
C PRO A 15 -2.54 11.11 0.64
N ARG A 16 -3.22 11.21 1.78
CA ARG A 16 -4.64 10.91 1.87
C ARG A 16 -5.43 11.89 1.00
N GLY A 17 -6.47 11.40 0.33
CA GLY A 17 -7.32 12.22 -0.52
C GLY A 17 -6.90 12.27 -1.99
N ILE A 18 -5.80 11.61 -2.35
CA ILE A 18 -5.32 11.54 -3.75
C ILE A 18 -5.68 10.18 -4.34
N GLU A 19 -6.36 10.22 -5.50
CA GLU A 19 -6.65 9.01 -6.27
C GLU A 19 -5.37 8.43 -6.87
N CYS A 20 -5.17 7.12 -6.73
CA CYS A 20 -3.99 6.42 -7.23
C CYS A 20 -4.13 6.12 -8.73
N THR A 21 -4.20 7.18 -9.54
CA THR A 21 -4.35 7.11 -10.98
C THR A 21 -3.62 8.26 -11.66
N LEU A 22 -3.19 8.02 -12.89
CA LEU A 22 -2.62 9.02 -13.78
C LEU A 22 -3.66 9.53 -14.81
N ASN A 23 -4.92 9.14 -14.66
CA ASN A 23 -6.00 9.66 -15.50
C ASN A 23 -6.33 11.09 -15.13
N ARG A 24 -6.01 12.04 -16.02
CA ARG A 24 -6.19 13.49 -15.81
C ARG A 24 -7.66 13.92 -15.68
N ASP A 25 -8.59 13.10 -16.16
CA ASP A 25 -10.03 13.39 -16.06
C ASP A 25 -10.59 13.14 -14.65
N ILE A 26 -9.83 12.46 -13.79
CA ILE A 26 -10.19 12.22 -12.41
C ILE A 26 -9.58 13.31 -11.53
N GLU A 27 -10.40 13.99 -10.74
CA GLU A 27 -9.93 15.02 -9.81
C GLU A 27 -9.04 14.43 -8.70
N HIS A 28 -8.12 15.24 -8.21
CA HIS A 28 -7.20 14.84 -7.13
C HIS A 28 -6.42 13.56 -7.45
N ASN A 29 -5.91 13.47 -8.67
CA ASN A 29 -5.11 12.35 -9.16
C ASN A 29 -3.62 12.53 -8.83
N LEU A 30 -2.79 11.54 -9.21
CA LEU A 30 -1.34 11.59 -8.97
C LEU A 30 -0.65 12.75 -9.69
N PHE A 31 -1.13 13.18 -10.84
CA PHE A 31 -0.55 14.33 -11.56
C PHE A 31 -0.62 15.62 -10.75
N SER A 32 -1.62 15.76 -9.87
CA SER A 32 -1.77 16.99 -9.06
C SER A 32 -0.66 17.14 -8.01
N VAL A 33 0.05 16.07 -7.69
CA VAL A 33 1.06 16.03 -6.60
C VAL A 33 2.43 15.55 -7.07
N LEU A 34 2.55 15.03 -8.30
CA LEU A 34 3.83 14.53 -8.85
C LEU A 34 4.49 15.55 -9.76
N THR A 35 5.82 15.63 -9.67
CA THR A 35 6.67 16.49 -10.51
C THR A 35 7.72 15.62 -11.21
N ILE A 36 7.27 14.61 -11.97
CA ILE A 36 8.13 13.67 -12.69
C ILE A 36 7.93 13.88 -14.18
N ASP A 37 9.04 13.98 -14.93
CA ASP A 37 9.02 14.15 -16.39
C ASP A 37 8.90 12.79 -17.10
N GLU A 38 9.43 11.72 -16.53
CA GLU A 38 9.35 10.38 -17.09
C GLU A 38 7.96 9.80 -16.99
N TYR A 39 7.56 8.99 -18.00
CA TYR A 39 6.36 8.18 -17.91
C TYR A 39 6.56 7.06 -16.90
N VAL A 40 5.73 7.06 -15.86
CA VAL A 40 5.74 6.03 -14.82
C VAL A 40 4.31 5.61 -14.47
N PHE A 41 4.17 4.45 -13.86
CA PHE A 41 2.91 3.95 -13.34
C PHE A 41 3.07 3.49 -11.89
N PRO A 42 2.00 3.54 -11.08
CA PRO A 42 2.08 3.10 -9.70
C PRO A 42 2.06 1.58 -9.59
N ILE A 43 2.84 1.04 -8.67
CA ILE A 43 2.81 -0.37 -8.30
C ILE A 43 2.13 -0.52 -6.94
N GLY A 44 1.13 -1.40 -6.88
CA GLY A 44 0.38 -1.64 -5.65
C GLY A 44 -0.43 -0.41 -5.28
N ARG A 45 -1.56 -0.23 -5.94
CA ARG A 45 -2.45 0.92 -5.73
C ARG A 45 -2.90 1.04 -4.29
N LEU A 46 -3.02 2.29 -3.84
CA LEU A 46 -3.64 2.65 -2.57
C LEU A 46 -4.97 3.33 -2.84
N ASP A 47 -5.97 3.06 -2.01
CA ASP A 47 -7.25 3.77 -2.07
C ASP A 47 -7.06 5.27 -1.84
N LYS A 48 -8.02 6.07 -2.29
CA LYS A 48 -8.01 7.52 -2.10
C LYS A 48 -7.84 7.92 -0.63
N GLU A 49 -8.53 7.23 0.26
CA GLU A 49 -8.53 7.51 1.69
C GLU A 49 -7.30 6.94 2.42
N SER A 50 -6.52 6.09 1.74
CA SER A 50 -5.29 5.51 2.29
C SER A 50 -4.10 6.38 1.94
N GLU A 51 -3.04 6.26 2.74
CA GLU A 51 -1.80 7.02 2.54
C GLU A 51 -0.58 6.13 2.65
N GLY A 52 0.57 6.68 2.31
CA GLY A 52 1.86 6.04 2.55
C GLY A 52 2.60 5.64 1.30
N LEU A 53 3.43 4.61 1.43
CA LEU A 53 4.40 4.23 0.42
C LEU A 53 3.75 3.74 -0.86
N LEU A 54 4.14 4.36 -1.97
CA LEU A 54 3.77 4.00 -3.32
C LEU A 54 5.04 3.95 -4.16
N ILE A 55 5.19 2.90 -4.96
CA ILE A 55 6.30 2.79 -5.91
C ILE A 55 5.80 3.28 -7.26
N LEU A 56 6.59 4.15 -7.92
CA LEU A 56 6.34 4.62 -9.27
C LEU A 56 7.50 4.19 -10.15
N THR A 57 7.21 3.56 -11.28
CA THR A 57 8.24 3.03 -12.17
C THR A 57 7.70 2.86 -13.59
N ASN A 58 8.60 2.71 -14.54
CA ASN A 58 8.31 2.27 -15.92
C ASN A 58 8.74 0.81 -16.16
N ASP A 59 9.08 0.07 -15.11
CA ASP A 59 9.51 -1.33 -15.18
C ASP A 59 8.33 -2.29 -14.96
N GLY A 60 7.78 -2.81 -16.06
CA GLY A 60 6.63 -3.73 -16.01
C GLY A 60 6.93 -5.08 -15.36
N THR A 61 8.18 -5.54 -15.39
CA THR A 61 8.59 -6.78 -14.71
C THR A 61 8.49 -6.64 -13.20
N LEU A 62 8.93 -5.51 -12.68
CA LEU A 62 8.81 -5.21 -11.25
C LEU A 62 7.33 -5.14 -10.83
N TYR A 63 6.48 -4.56 -11.68
CA TYR A 63 5.04 -4.53 -11.42
C TYR A 63 4.48 -5.94 -11.19
N LYS A 64 4.78 -6.87 -12.08
CA LYS A 64 4.31 -8.27 -11.96
C LYS A 64 4.81 -8.91 -10.67
N ASN A 65 6.07 -8.72 -10.33
CA ASN A 65 6.69 -9.28 -9.13
C ASN A 65 6.04 -8.82 -7.83
N ILE A 66 5.64 -7.56 -7.75
CA ILE A 66 5.13 -6.96 -6.50
C ILE A 66 3.62 -7.02 -6.41
N ALA A 67 2.91 -6.75 -7.51
CA ALA A 67 1.47 -6.55 -7.51
C ALA A 67 0.66 -7.85 -7.57
N LEU A 68 1.21 -8.91 -8.20
CA LEU A 68 0.48 -10.16 -8.37
C LEU A 68 0.49 -11.00 -7.10
N ALA A 69 -0.69 -11.48 -6.71
CA ALA A 69 -0.88 -12.27 -5.49
C ALA A 69 -0.07 -13.57 -5.45
N ASP A 70 0.22 -14.16 -6.63
CA ASP A 70 0.94 -15.44 -6.73
C ASP A 70 2.39 -15.37 -6.23
N PHE A 71 2.97 -14.18 -6.12
CA PHE A 71 4.35 -14.02 -5.68
C PHE A 71 4.51 -13.85 -4.15
N TYR A 72 3.44 -13.77 -3.40
CA TYR A 72 3.46 -13.69 -1.92
C TYR A 72 4.33 -12.57 -1.36
N LYS A 73 4.43 -11.45 -2.05
CA LYS A 73 5.27 -10.33 -1.62
C LYS A 73 4.64 -9.54 -0.49
N GLU A 74 5.42 -9.30 0.55
CA GLU A 74 4.96 -8.64 1.76
C GLU A 74 4.74 -7.14 1.58
N LYS A 75 3.62 -6.67 2.14
CA LYS A 75 3.31 -5.26 2.31
C LYS A 75 2.84 -5.04 3.74
N GLU A 76 3.32 -3.99 4.34
CA GLU A 76 3.09 -3.72 5.76
C GLU A 76 2.35 -2.40 5.95
N TYR A 77 1.38 -2.42 6.87
CA TYR A 77 0.47 -1.31 7.11
C TYR A 77 0.33 -1.00 8.59
N VAL A 78 0.10 0.27 8.90
CA VAL A 78 -0.38 0.72 10.21
C VAL A 78 -1.85 1.11 10.04
N VAL A 79 -2.69 0.56 10.88
CA VAL A 79 -4.14 0.74 10.81
C VAL A 79 -4.64 1.32 12.12
N GLU A 80 -5.40 2.41 12.05
CA GLU A 80 -6.13 2.96 13.19
C GLU A 80 -7.62 2.73 13.00
N VAL A 81 -8.29 2.25 14.04
CA VAL A 81 -9.71 1.96 14.04
C VAL A 81 -10.46 2.84 15.04
N ASP A 82 -11.79 2.83 14.97
CA ASP A 82 -12.68 3.74 15.69
C ASP A 82 -13.03 3.31 17.11
N LYS A 83 -12.50 2.19 17.58
CA LYS A 83 -12.75 1.69 18.96
C LYS A 83 -11.64 0.76 19.42
N VAL A 84 -11.65 0.44 20.72
CA VAL A 84 -10.66 -0.43 21.34
C VAL A 84 -10.67 -1.83 20.71
N LEU A 85 -9.49 -2.30 20.33
CA LEU A 85 -9.29 -3.61 19.70
C LEU A 85 -9.32 -4.72 20.75
N LEU A 86 -10.10 -5.77 20.46
CA LEU A 86 -10.11 -6.99 21.28
C LEU A 86 -9.04 -7.95 20.80
N LEU A 87 -8.42 -8.66 21.72
CA LEU A 87 -7.36 -9.64 21.42
C LEU A 87 -7.86 -10.72 20.46
N GLU A 88 -9.09 -11.22 20.65
CA GLU A 88 -9.66 -12.24 19.77
C GLU A 88 -9.82 -11.74 18.32
N ASP A 89 -10.12 -10.44 18.13
CA ASP A 89 -10.25 -9.85 16.81
C ASP A 89 -8.89 -9.72 16.12
N LEU A 90 -7.83 -9.42 16.87
CA LEU A 90 -6.46 -9.45 16.34
C LEU A 90 -6.08 -10.87 15.90
N ASN A 91 -6.49 -11.88 16.64
CA ASN A 91 -6.27 -13.28 16.27
C ASN A 91 -7.01 -13.64 14.99
N HIS A 92 -8.25 -13.20 14.83
CA HIS A 92 -9.03 -13.40 13.60
C HIS A 92 -8.36 -12.74 12.39
N LEU A 93 -7.86 -11.52 12.56
CA LEU A 93 -7.10 -10.83 11.50
C LEU A 93 -5.87 -11.63 11.08
N SER A 94 -5.16 -12.20 12.06
CA SER A 94 -3.95 -13.01 11.84
C SER A 94 -4.25 -14.33 11.14
N GLU A 95 -5.31 -15.01 11.52
CA GLU A 95 -5.70 -16.32 10.98
C GLU A 95 -6.34 -16.24 9.59
N GLY A 96 -6.95 -15.12 9.28
CA GLY A 96 -7.68 -14.88 8.04
C GLY A 96 -9.19 -14.80 8.26
N ILE A 97 -9.85 -14.04 7.38
CA ILE A 97 -11.27 -13.73 7.47
C ILE A 97 -11.91 -13.90 6.10
N MET A 98 -13.15 -14.37 6.07
CA MET A 98 -13.92 -14.44 4.83
C MET A 98 -14.34 -13.06 4.37
N ILE A 99 -13.84 -12.64 3.21
CA ILE A 99 -14.24 -11.41 2.53
C ILE A 99 -14.39 -11.69 1.04
N LYS A 100 -15.36 -11.06 0.40
CA LYS A 100 -15.59 -11.22 -1.05
C LYS A 100 -15.59 -12.68 -1.52
N GLY A 101 -16.13 -13.59 -0.73
CA GLY A 101 -16.26 -15.01 -1.07
C GLY A 101 -14.97 -15.83 -0.91
N GLN A 102 -13.93 -15.27 -0.31
CA GLN A 102 -12.68 -16.00 -0.08
C GLN A 102 -12.11 -15.69 1.30
N LYS A 103 -11.41 -16.65 1.88
CA LYS A 103 -10.68 -16.46 3.13
C LYS A 103 -9.35 -15.78 2.84
N THR A 104 -9.04 -14.71 3.58
CA THR A 104 -7.74 -14.05 3.46
C THR A 104 -6.62 -14.96 3.95
N ARG A 105 -5.43 -14.77 3.40
CA ARG A 105 -4.23 -15.50 3.85
C ARG A 105 -3.88 -15.11 5.28
N PRO A 106 -3.26 -16.02 6.05
CA PRO A 106 -2.69 -15.65 7.34
C PRO A 106 -1.81 -14.40 7.22
N ALA A 107 -1.90 -13.53 8.22
CA ALA A 107 -1.16 -12.28 8.27
C ALA A 107 -0.44 -12.15 9.60
N LYS A 108 0.65 -11.37 9.62
CA LYS A 108 1.32 -11.01 10.86
C LYS A 108 0.65 -9.76 11.41
N VAL A 109 0.13 -9.83 12.63
CA VAL A 109 -0.62 -8.73 13.26
C VAL A 109 -0.01 -8.43 14.62
N LYS A 110 0.24 -7.14 14.88
CA LYS A 110 0.81 -6.67 16.13
C LYS A 110 0.07 -5.43 16.62
N LEU A 111 -0.38 -5.45 17.87
CA LEU A 111 -0.99 -4.28 18.50
C LEU A 111 0.05 -3.18 18.69
N ILE A 112 -0.31 -1.93 18.36
CA ILE A 112 0.52 -0.74 18.57
C ILE A 112 -0.03 0.07 19.74
N THR A 113 -1.30 0.46 19.66
CA THR A 113 -2.05 1.15 20.72
C THR A 113 -3.38 0.42 20.91
N GLU A 114 -4.20 0.86 21.86
CA GLU A 114 -5.55 0.30 22.06
C GLU A 114 -6.41 0.31 20.80
N THR A 115 -6.18 1.26 19.89
CA THR A 115 -6.98 1.47 18.69
C THR A 115 -6.18 1.32 17.39
N SER A 116 -4.94 0.88 17.46
CA SER A 116 -4.11 0.73 16.26
C SER A 116 -3.29 -0.56 16.27
N PHE A 117 -3.05 -1.09 15.08
CA PHE A 117 -2.26 -2.30 14.90
C PHE A 117 -1.42 -2.22 13.62
N ASN A 118 -0.40 -3.06 13.59
CA ASN A 118 0.44 -3.29 12.42
C ASN A 118 0.02 -4.62 11.77
N ILE A 119 -0.08 -4.66 10.46
CA ILE A 119 -0.43 -5.86 9.71
C ILE A 119 0.45 -6.02 8.48
N VAL A 120 0.96 -7.25 8.27
CA VAL A 120 1.74 -7.61 7.09
C VAL A 120 0.92 -8.57 6.24
N LEU A 121 0.64 -8.17 5.00
CA LEU A 121 -0.13 -8.96 4.04
C LEU A 121 0.77 -9.45 2.90
N THR A 122 0.41 -10.61 2.33
CA THR A 122 1.06 -11.19 1.15
C THR A 122 0.14 -11.24 -0.06
N GLN A 123 -0.99 -10.56 0.00
CA GLN A 123 -1.97 -10.45 -1.09
C GLN A 123 -2.58 -9.05 -1.09
N GLY A 124 -3.24 -8.69 -2.18
CA GLY A 124 -3.85 -7.38 -2.32
C GLY A 124 -5.28 -7.46 -2.84
N ILE A 125 -6.18 -8.03 -2.06
CA ILE A 125 -7.61 -8.02 -2.39
C ILE A 125 -8.11 -6.57 -2.27
N ASN A 126 -8.98 -6.15 -3.18
CA ASN A 126 -9.54 -4.80 -3.18
C ASN A 126 -10.11 -4.43 -1.80
N ARG A 127 -9.56 -3.36 -1.20
CA ARG A 127 -9.95 -2.83 0.12
C ARG A 127 -9.90 -3.90 1.23
N GLN A 128 -8.92 -4.79 1.17
CA GLN A 128 -8.83 -5.96 2.04
C GLN A 128 -8.87 -5.63 3.53
N ILE A 129 -8.01 -4.73 3.98
CA ILE A 129 -7.91 -4.39 5.42
C ILE A 129 -9.21 -3.74 5.90
N ARG A 130 -9.79 -2.84 5.11
CA ARG A 130 -11.05 -2.18 5.44
C ARG A 130 -12.19 -3.18 5.56
N ARG A 131 -12.24 -4.16 4.65
CA ARG A 131 -13.27 -5.22 4.67
C ARG A 131 -13.08 -6.16 5.86
N MET A 132 -11.84 -6.53 6.17
CA MET A 132 -11.53 -7.38 7.33
C MET A 132 -11.95 -6.69 8.63
N CYS A 133 -11.58 -5.44 8.80
CA CYS A 133 -11.96 -4.64 9.97
C CYS A 133 -13.47 -4.48 10.09
N TYR A 134 -14.14 -4.14 8.99
CA TYR A 134 -15.59 -4.00 8.95
C TYR A 134 -16.31 -5.28 9.38
N LYS A 135 -15.82 -6.43 8.92
CA LYS A 135 -16.36 -7.75 9.27
C LYS A 135 -16.34 -8.01 10.78
N LEU A 136 -15.35 -7.48 11.47
CA LEU A 136 -15.19 -7.59 12.92
C LEU A 136 -15.87 -6.44 13.68
N GLY A 137 -16.51 -5.51 12.98
CA GLY A 137 -17.24 -4.40 13.57
C GLY A 137 -16.40 -3.15 13.83
N TYR A 138 -15.24 -3.00 13.16
CA TYR A 138 -14.38 -1.81 13.28
C TYR A 138 -14.46 -0.96 12.02
N GLY A 139 -14.55 0.37 12.19
CA GLY A 139 -14.32 1.34 11.13
C GLY A 139 -12.84 1.73 11.08
N VAL A 140 -12.27 1.78 9.89
CA VAL A 140 -10.87 2.22 9.72
C VAL A 140 -10.83 3.74 9.64
N LYS A 141 -10.15 4.37 10.60
CA LYS A 141 -9.96 5.83 10.66
C LYS A 141 -8.77 6.29 9.86
N ALA A 142 -7.69 5.50 9.84
CA ALA A 142 -6.48 5.79 9.09
C ALA A 142 -5.81 4.48 8.66
N LEU A 143 -5.28 4.47 7.45
CA LEU A 143 -4.59 3.32 6.87
C LEU A 143 -3.36 3.81 6.12
N LYS A 144 -2.19 3.38 6.59
CA LYS A 144 -0.91 3.84 6.07
C LYS A 144 -0.01 2.67 5.70
N ARG A 145 0.39 2.58 4.44
CA ARG A 145 1.38 1.57 4.02
C ARG A 145 2.77 2.09 4.33
N ILE A 146 3.53 1.32 5.10
CA ILE A 146 4.86 1.70 5.57
C ILE A 146 5.99 0.87 4.96
N ARG A 147 5.68 -0.23 4.29
CA ARG A 147 6.69 -1.09 3.67
C ARG A 147 6.11 -1.87 2.49
N ILE A 148 6.91 -2.01 1.45
CA ILE A 148 6.70 -2.93 0.33
C ILE A 148 8.00 -3.72 0.18
N MET A 149 7.98 -5.02 0.44
CA MET A 149 9.17 -5.88 0.44
C MET A 149 10.27 -5.29 1.33
N ASN A 150 11.43 -4.94 0.77
CA ASN A 150 12.56 -4.36 1.53
C ASN A 150 12.50 -2.83 1.62
N LEU A 151 11.64 -2.19 0.83
CA LEU A 151 11.53 -0.73 0.82
C LEU A 151 10.60 -0.25 1.93
N THR A 152 11.13 0.56 2.82
CA THR A 152 10.37 1.19 3.90
C THR A 152 10.06 2.65 3.58
N LEU A 153 8.96 3.14 4.13
CA LEU A 153 8.59 4.56 4.03
C LEU A 153 9.64 5.45 4.73
N GLY A 154 10.21 4.96 5.83
CA GLY A 154 11.24 5.67 6.58
C GLY A 154 10.80 7.06 7.00
N ASP A 155 11.66 8.04 6.74
CA ASP A 155 11.44 9.44 7.10
C ASP A 155 10.73 10.26 6.02
N LEU A 156 10.26 9.63 4.95
CA LEU A 156 9.47 10.31 3.91
C LEU A 156 8.22 10.95 4.52
N LYS A 157 8.02 12.22 4.21
CA LYS A 157 6.84 12.98 4.62
C LYS A 157 5.77 12.93 3.53
N SER A 158 4.53 13.17 3.92
CA SER A 158 3.40 13.21 2.98
C SER A 158 3.70 14.11 1.78
N GLY A 159 3.56 13.56 0.58
CA GLY A 159 3.84 14.28 -0.67
C GLY A 159 5.28 14.27 -1.13
N GLU A 160 6.21 13.73 -0.35
CA GLU A 160 7.61 13.62 -0.77
C GLU A 160 7.85 12.49 -1.77
N LEU A 161 8.76 12.75 -2.70
CA LEU A 161 9.17 11.85 -3.76
C LEU A 161 10.68 11.74 -3.76
N ILE A 162 11.21 10.51 -3.75
CA ILE A 162 12.65 10.27 -3.89
C ILE A 162 12.93 9.25 -4.99
N LYS A 163 14.02 9.43 -5.71
CA LYS A 163 14.51 8.45 -6.67
C LYS A 163 15.23 7.32 -5.93
N ILE A 164 14.93 6.09 -6.30
CA ILE A 164 15.50 4.89 -5.68
C ILE A 164 16.02 3.93 -6.76
N LYS A 165 16.65 2.84 -6.34
CA LYS A 165 17.11 1.75 -7.20
C LYS A 165 16.22 0.53 -7.01
N SER A 166 16.16 -0.34 -8.02
CA SER A 166 15.44 -1.62 -7.90
C SER A 166 15.97 -2.46 -6.73
N SER A 167 17.27 -2.40 -6.45
CA SER A 167 17.90 -3.10 -5.31
C SER A 167 17.41 -2.62 -3.94
N ASP A 168 16.83 -1.43 -3.85
CA ASP A 168 16.23 -0.94 -2.59
C ASP A 168 14.90 -1.64 -2.29
N ILE A 169 14.28 -2.24 -3.29
CA ILE A 169 12.97 -2.89 -3.20
C ILE A 169 13.10 -4.39 -3.01
N VAL A 170 13.91 -5.03 -3.83
CA VAL A 170 14.03 -6.50 -3.93
C VAL A 170 15.39 -7.02 -3.48
#